data_497a9aa8289297ba39bd321dc8adb893
#
_entry.id   497a9aa8289297ba39bd321dc8adb893
#
_cell.length_a   1.000
_cell.length_b   1.000
_cell.length_c   1.000
_cell.angle_alpha   90.00
_cell.angle_beta   90.00
_cell.angle_gamma   90.00
#
_symmetry.space_group_name_H-M   'P 1'
#
loop_
_entity.id
_entity.type
_entity.pdbx_description
1 polymer ?
#
loop_
_entity_poly.entity_id
_entity_poly.type
_entity_poly.pdbx_seq_one_letter_code
_entity_poly.pdbx_strand_id
1 'polypeptide(L)'
;LPIYNCFPLRKNETKYLAVFATEITGNPHAFDQKGSWGTFLYQVIQMELRQRKVFPQKSEIFPVFFQQRCFLAEGILIDDISNYVMLSHVKAQKKDGDLHMGMEGFWQEDDMVQIPLAVLSKWNSIFCKDNEMYIVENPSVFAGLCAGHTKQVSCMCMNGQPRLAGLVTLDLLAASGTVVYYAGDLDPEGLLIAQKISEYYAGEFHYWHMTVEDYEKSKSNETISEKRIKSLERITDTELFPVAEKMRLDRLAGYQEKIEIK
;
A
#
# COMPACT_ATOMS: atom_id res chain seq x y z
N LEU A 1 -35.11 4.18 -10.42
CA LEU A 1 -34.24 3.01 -10.47
C LEU A 1 -33.53 2.88 -9.12
N PRO A 2 -33.38 1.67 -8.56
CA PRO A 2 -32.59 1.48 -7.35
C PRO A 2 -31.15 1.94 -7.56
N ILE A 3 -30.57 2.65 -6.60
CA ILE A 3 -29.22 3.28 -6.70
C ILE A 3 -28.11 2.26 -7.03
N TYR A 4 -28.24 1.01 -6.57
CA TYR A 4 -27.27 -0.04 -6.84
C TYR A 4 -27.15 -0.42 -8.32
N ASN A 5 -28.16 -0.18 -9.14
CA ASN A 5 -28.09 -0.38 -10.58
C ASN A 5 -27.21 0.67 -11.27
N CYS A 6 -26.90 1.76 -10.57
CA CYS A 6 -26.05 2.83 -11.04
C CYS A 6 -24.58 2.65 -10.67
N PHE A 7 -24.24 1.62 -9.85
CA PHE A 7 -22.87 1.42 -9.43
C PHE A 7 -21.92 1.19 -10.64
N PRO A 8 -20.76 1.86 -10.66
CA PRO A 8 -19.86 1.84 -11.80
C PRO A 8 -19.42 0.42 -12.20
N LEU A 9 -19.18 -0.46 -11.23
CA LEU A 9 -18.78 -1.84 -11.48
C LEU A 9 -19.79 -2.59 -12.37
N ARG A 10 -21.09 -2.26 -12.31
CA ARG A 10 -22.13 -2.87 -13.16
C ARG A 10 -21.92 -2.60 -14.66
N LYS A 11 -21.13 -1.56 -14.96
CA LYS A 11 -20.78 -1.15 -16.33
C LYS A 11 -19.30 -1.41 -16.66
N ASN A 12 -18.59 -2.19 -15.84
CA ASN A 12 -17.13 -2.36 -15.90
C ASN A 12 -16.37 -1.03 -15.84
N GLU A 13 -16.88 -0.06 -15.10
CA GLU A 13 -16.31 1.27 -14.93
C GLU A 13 -15.78 1.46 -13.50
N THR A 14 -14.90 2.43 -13.34
CA THR A 14 -14.46 2.94 -12.05
C THR A 14 -14.63 4.45 -12.05
N LYS A 15 -15.25 5.03 -11.01
CA LYS A 15 -15.52 6.47 -10.90
C LYS A 15 -15.14 7.01 -9.54
N TYR A 16 -14.68 8.24 -9.51
CA TYR A 16 -14.52 8.96 -8.24
C TYR A 16 -15.89 9.26 -7.62
N LEU A 17 -15.97 9.22 -6.29
CA LEU A 17 -17.21 9.42 -5.54
C LEU A 17 -17.92 10.73 -5.91
N ALA A 18 -17.18 11.84 -6.07
CA ALA A 18 -17.74 13.13 -6.46
C ALA A 18 -18.37 13.11 -7.86
N VAL A 19 -17.76 12.39 -8.82
CA VAL A 19 -18.32 12.23 -10.17
C VAL A 19 -19.58 11.39 -10.13
N PHE A 20 -19.55 10.25 -9.42
CA PHE A 20 -20.71 9.40 -9.21
C PHE A 20 -21.86 10.17 -8.53
N ALA A 21 -21.58 10.94 -7.48
CA ALA A 21 -22.55 11.77 -6.78
C ALA A 21 -23.20 12.80 -7.71
N THR A 22 -22.39 13.46 -8.55
CA THR A 22 -22.89 14.45 -9.52
C THR A 22 -23.83 13.80 -10.54
N GLU A 23 -23.49 12.64 -11.07
CA GLU A 23 -24.34 11.92 -12.03
C GLU A 23 -25.70 11.52 -11.45
N ILE A 24 -25.73 11.15 -10.16
CA ILE A 24 -26.96 10.66 -9.51
C ILE A 24 -27.82 11.81 -8.98
N THR A 25 -27.21 12.87 -8.45
CA THR A 25 -27.90 13.88 -7.65
C THR A 25 -27.73 15.31 -8.19
N GLY A 26 -26.81 15.54 -9.12
CA GLY A 26 -26.39 16.88 -9.54
C GLY A 26 -25.47 17.61 -8.55
N ASN A 27 -25.13 16.98 -7.39
CA ASN A 27 -24.30 17.59 -6.37
C ASN A 27 -23.10 16.68 -6.06
N PRO A 28 -21.83 17.12 -6.31
CA PRO A 28 -20.64 16.33 -6.05
C PRO A 28 -20.43 15.97 -4.58
N HIS A 29 -21.01 16.71 -3.66
CA HIS A 29 -20.90 16.52 -2.20
C HIS A 29 -22.07 15.74 -1.58
N ALA A 30 -23.02 15.26 -2.40
CA ALA A 30 -24.20 14.58 -1.88
C ALA A 30 -23.89 13.35 -1.05
N PHE A 31 -22.81 12.63 -1.42
CA PHE A 31 -22.39 11.38 -0.76
C PHE A 31 -21.11 11.53 0.08
N ASP A 32 -20.78 12.74 0.51
CA ASP A 32 -19.66 12.94 1.42
C ASP A 32 -19.80 12.05 2.67
N GLN A 33 -18.72 11.39 3.07
CA GLN A 33 -18.71 10.31 4.08
C GLN A 33 -19.32 10.72 5.43
N LYS A 34 -19.20 11.99 5.81
CA LYS A 34 -19.75 12.53 7.08
C LYS A 34 -21.23 12.90 6.99
N GLY A 35 -21.81 12.84 5.80
CA GLY A 35 -23.23 13.19 5.58
C GLY A 35 -24.18 11.99 5.75
N SER A 36 -25.47 12.25 5.99
CA SER A 36 -26.51 11.22 6.09
C SER A 36 -26.64 10.40 4.79
N TRP A 37 -26.56 11.05 3.63
CA TRP A 37 -26.61 10.39 2.33
C TRP A 37 -25.35 9.55 2.04
N GLY A 38 -24.17 10.00 2.48
CA GLY A 38 -22.94 9.20 2.40
C GLY A 38 -23.03 7.94 3.26
N THR A 39 -23.56 8.07 4.48
CA THR A 39 -23.83 6.93 5.37
C THR A 39 -24.84 5.95 4.74
N PHE A 40 -25.92 6.47 4.16
CA PHE A 40 -26.91 5.65 3.46
C PHE A 40 -26.31 4.91 2.26
N LEU A 41 -25.55 5.60 1.41
CA LEU A 41 -24.86 4.97 0.28
C LEU A 41 -23.95 3.84 0.75
N TYR A 42 -23.19 4.05 1.82
CA TYR A 42 -22.32 3.02 2.39
C TYR A 42 -23.09 1.78 2.87
N GLN A 43 -24.26 1.98 3.50
CA GLN A 43 -25.13 0.87 3.90
C GLN A 43 -25.65 0.08 2.70
N VAL A 44 -26.05 0.77 1.62
CA VAL A 44 -26.48 0.12 0.38
C VAL A 44 -25.34 -0.69 -0.25
N ILE A 45 -24.15 -0.12 -0.31
CA ILE A 45 -22.95 -0.82 -0.80
C ILE A 45 -22.70 -2.10 0.01
N GLN A 46 -22.73 -1.99 1.35
CA GLN A 46 -22.52 -3.17 2.19
C GLN A 46 -23.58 -4.26 1.97
N MET A 47 -24.85 -3.87 1.79
CA MET A 47 -25.94 -4.80 1.51
C MET A 47 -25.72 -5.53 0.18
N GLU A 48 -25.37 -4.81 -0.89
CA GLU A 48 -25.12 -5.37 -2.21
C GLU A 48 -23.92 -6.35 -2.20
N LEU A 49 -22.81 -5.96 -1.54
CA LEU A 49 -21.62 -6.80 -1.45
C LEU A 49 -21.91 -8.12 -0.70
N ARG A 50 -22.71 -8.04 0.39
CA ARG A 50 -23.15 -9.24 1.13
C ARG A 50 -24.03 -10.14 0.29
N GLN A 51 -25.00 -9.57 -0.42
CA GLN A 51 -25.92 -10.30 -1.27
C GLN A 51 -25.17 -11.05 -2.39
N ARG A 52 -24.16 -10.43 -2.97
CA ARG A 52 -23.30 -11.03 -4.02
C ARG A 52 -22.21 -11.95 -3.45
N LYS A 53 -22.07 -12.05 -2.13
CA LYS A 53 -21.01 -12.83 -1.46
C LYS A 53 -19.58 -12.41 -1.84
N VAL A 54 -19.40 -11.11 -2.14
CA VAL A 54 -18.11 -10.49 -2.48
C VAL A 54 -17.70 -9.43 -1.46
N PHE A 55 -18.17 -9.59 -0.23
CA PHE A 55 -17.89 -8.64 0.84
C PHE A 55 -16.40 -8.64 1.18
N PRO A 56 -15.70 -7.49 1.12
CA PRO A 56 -14.28 -7.42 1.43
C PRO A 56 -14.01 -7.92 2.86
N GLN A 57 -12.93 -8.66 3.02
CA GLN A 57 -12.49 -9.04 4.37
C GLN A 57 -12.03 -7.80 5.13
N LYS A 58 -12.53 -7.65 6.35
CA LYS A 58 -12.08 -6.57 7.23
C LYS A 58 -10.71 -6.93 7.78
N SER A 59 -9.71 -6.11 7.47
CA SER A 59 -8.39 -6.24 8.09
C SER A 59 -8.43 -5.70 9.52
N GLU A 60 -7.94 -6.47 10.48
CA GLU A 60 -7.73 -6.01 11.85
C GLU A 60 -6.52 -5.09 11.95
N ILE A 61 -5.54 -5.29 11.08
CA ILE A 61 -4.29 -4.51 11.02
C ILE A 61 -4.54 -3.10 10.47
N PHE A 62 -5.35 -3.01 9.40
CA PHE A 62 -5.67 -1.75 8.73
C PHE A 62 -7.19 -1.50 8.64
N PRO A 63 -7.90 -1.41 9.78
CA PRO A 63 -9.36 -1.30 9.79
C PRO A 63 -9.88 -0.01 9.14
N VAL A 64 -9.07 1.04 9.10
CA VAL A 64 -9.41 2.35 8.51
C VAL A 64 -9.73 2.26 7.01
N PHE A 65 -9.15 1.30 6.29
CA PHE A 65 -9.38 1.13 4.85
C PHE A 65 -10.59 0.28 4.49
N PHE A 66 -11.28 -0.29 5.46
CA PHE A 66 -12.41 -1.20 5.20
C PHE A 66 -13.54 -0.51 4.41
N GLN A 67 -13.90 0.71 4.78
CA GLN A 67 -14.91 1.48 4.05
C GLN A 67 -14.45 1.74 2.60
N GLN A 68 -13.22 2.19 2.40
CA GLN A 68 -12.65 2.41 1.06
C GLN A 68 -12.68 1.15 0.20
N ARG A 69 -12.36 -0.02 0.78
CA ARG A 69 -12.45 -1.31 0.09
C ARG A 69 -13.87 -1.67 -0.33
N CYS A 70 -14.87 -1.37 0.50
CA CYS A 70 -16.27 -1.59 0.14
C CYS A 70 -16.69 -0.72 -1.05
N PHE A 71 -16.33 0.56 -1.05
CA PHE A 71 -16.60 1.45 -2.18
C PHE A 71 -15.86 0.99 -3.45
N LEU A 72 -14.57 0.66 -3.33
CA LEU A 72 -13.76 0.16 -4.43
C LEU A 72 -14.35 -1.11 -5.06
N ALA A 73 -14.90 -2.02 -4.24
CA ALA A 73 -15.55 -3.25 -4.70
C ALA A 73 -16.81 -3.00 -5.53
N GLU A 74 -17.39 -1.79 -5.49
CA GLU A 74 -18.47 -1.35 -6.39
C GLU A 74 -17.98 -0.38 -7.48
N GLY A 75 -16.67 -0.24 -7.65
CA GLY A 75 -16.06 0.63 -8.65
C GLY A 75 -16.06 2.11 -8.27
N ILE A 76 -16.27 2.45 -6.99
CA ILE A 76 -16.26 3.82 -6.50
C ILE A 76 -14.94 4.12 -5.77
N LEU A 77 -14.22 5.13 -6.23
CA LEU A 77 -13.00 5.63 -5.60
C LEU A 77 -13.33 6.80 -4.68
N ILE A 78 -13.02 6.66 -3.38
CA ILE A 78 -13.21 7.72 -2.39
C ILE A 78 -12.06 8.71 -2.45
N ASP A 79 -10.84 8.20 -2.55
CA ASP A 79 -9.63 9.01 -2.57
C ASP A 79 -9.34 9.56 -3.97
N ASP A 80 -8.62 10.66 -3.96
CA ASP A 80 -8.12 11.30 -5.17
C ASP A 80 -6.95 10.52 -5.82
N ILE A 81 -6.35 11.12 -6.84
CA ILE A 81 -5.22 10.58 -7.59
C ILE A 81 -3.95 10.44 -6.72
N SER A 82 -3.92 11.03 -5.52
CA SER A 82 -2.78 10.95 -4.59
C SER A 82 -2.64 9.58 -3.91
N ASN A 83 -3.65 8.71 -4.03
CA ASN A 83 -3.58 7.32 -3.55
C ASN A 83 -2.90 6.44 -4.59
N TYR A 84 -1.57 6.31 -4.50
CA TYR A 84 -0.72 5.63 -5.47
C TYR A 84 0.41 4.86 -4.80
N VAL A 85 1.09 4.02 -5.58
CA VAL A 85 2.40 3.43 -5.29
C VAL A 85 3.37 3.79 -6.41
N MET A 86 4.67 3.79 -6.11
CA MET A 86 5.71 3.82 -7.14
C MET A 86 6.21 2.39 -7.36
N LEU A 87 6.36 1.99 -8.61
CA LEU A 87 6.80 0.66 -9.02
C LEU A 87 7.92 0.76 -10.04
N SER A 88 8.84 -0.22 -10.02
CA SER A 88 9.83 -0.45 -11.06
C SER A 88 9.99 -1.97 -11.29
N HIS A 89 10.26 -2.36 -12.53
CA HIS A 89 10.42 -3.76 -12.96
C HIS A 89 9.25 -4.66 -12.54
N VAL A 90 8.03 -4.21 -12.85
CA VAL A 90 6.78 -4.93 -12.57
C VAL A 90 5.95 -5.03 -13.83
N LYS A 91 5.45 -6.22 -14.13
CA LYS A 91 4.42 -6.45 -15.14
C LYS A 91 3.07 -6.65 -14.48
N ALA A 92 2.00 -6.35 -15.20
CA ALA A 92 0.65 -6.50 -14.69
C ALA A 92 -0.28 -7.11 -15.73
N GLN A 93 -1.24 -7.90 -15.27
CA GLN A 93 -2.36 -8.41 -16.07
C GLN A 93 -3.64 -7.74 -15.62
N LYS A 94 -4.43 -7.30 -16.58
CA LYS A 94 -5.75 -6.71 -16.34
C LYS A 94 -6.79 -7.79 -16.03
N LYS A 95 -7.93 -7.39 -15.50
CA LYS A 95 -9.05 -8.30 -15.17
C LYS A 95 -9.67 -8.99 -16.39
N ASP A 96 -9.50 -8.40 -17.59
CA ASP A 96 -9.91 -9.00 -18.87
C ASP A 96 -8.93 -10.08 -19.39
N GLY A 97 -7.81 -10.29 -18.70
CA GLY A 97 -6.78 -11.26 -19.04
C GLY A 97 -5.64 -10.71 -19.90
N ASP A 98 -5.77 -9.50 -20.43
CA ASP A 98 -4.74 -8.88 -21.25
C ASP A 98 -3.59 -8.33 -20.39
N LEU A 99 -2.38 -8.31 -20.95
CA LEU A 99 -1.25 -7.62 -20.34
C LEU A 99 -1.49 -6.11 -20.33
N HIS A 100 -1.00 -5.45 -19.29
CA HIS A 100 -1.00 -4.00 -19.20
C HIS A 100 0.20 -3.44 -19.96
N MET A 101 -0.01 -3.04 -21.23
CA MET A 101 1.06 -2.62 -22.15
C MET A 101 1.92 -1.46 -21.64
N GLY A 102 1.35 -0.55 -20.85
CA GLY A 102 2.13 0.51 -20.20
C GLY A 102 3.16 -0.04 -19.21
N MET A 103 2.80 -1.06 -18.43
CA MET A 103 3.75 -1.71 -17.50
C MET A 103 4.82 -2.50 -18.25
N GLU A 104 4.46 -3.14 -19.36
CA GLU A 104 5.43 -3.80 -20.25
C GLU A 104 6.44 -2.77 -20.82
N GLY A 105 5.97 -1.60 -21.25
CA GLY A 105 6.83 -0.52 -21.74
C GLY A 105 7.79 0.00 -20.66
N PHE A 106 7.31 0.29 -19.45
CA PHE A 106 8.16 0.71 -18.33
C PHE A 106 9.18 -0.35 -17.93
N TRP A 107 8.82 -1.63 -18.02
CA TRP A 107 9.74 -2.73 -17.81
C TRP A 107 10.88 -2.76 -18.85
N GLN A 108 10.56 -2.55 -20.13
CA GLN A 108 11.53 -2.59 -21.23
C GLN A 108 12.50 -1.39 -21.22
N GLU A 109 12.00 -0.22 -20.77
CA GLU A 109 12.79 1.02 -20.71
C GLU A 109 13.53 1.19 -19.37
N ASP A 110 13.42 0.24 -18.44
CA ASP A 110 13.98 0.32 -17.07
C ASP A 110 13.45 1.52 -16.26
N ASP A 111 12.27 2.01 -16.60
CA ASP A 111 11.67 3.19 -15.97
C ASP A 111 10.88 2.85 -14.72
N MET A 112 10.89 3.79 -13.76
CA MET A 112 9.99 3.78 -12.63
C MET A 112 8.67 4.48 -12.96
N VAL A 113 7.57 4.03 -12.37
CA VAL A 113 6.24 4.58 -12.65
C VAL A 113 5.40 4.76 -11.40
N GLN A 114 4.63 5.84 -11.36
CA GLN A 114 3.64 6.09 -10.32
C GLN A 114 2.27 5.55 -10.75
N ILE A 115 1.74 4.57 -10.01
CA ILE A 115 0.49 3.88 -10.34
C ILE A 115 -0.60 4.25 -9.32
N PRO A 116 -1.64 5.01 -9.73
CA PRO A 116 -2.75 5.36 -8.86
C PRO A 116 -3.69 4.17 -8.62
N LEU A 117 -4.41 4.20 -7.51
CA LEU A 117 -5.40 3.19 -7.12
C LEU A 117 -6.42 2.89 -8.25
N ALA A 118 -6.81 3.91 -9.01
CA ALA A 118 -7.72 3.77 -10.15
C ALA A 118 -7.18 2.82 -11.24
N VAL A 119 -5.87 2.75 -11.41
CA VAL A 119 -5.22 1.81 -12.35
C VAL A 119 -5.07 0.44 -11.71
N LEU A 120 -4.55 0.38 -10.48
CA LEU A 120 -4.40 -0.87 -9.70
C LEU A 120 -5.73 -1.63 -9.60
N SER A 121 -6.84 -0.93 -9.44
CA SER A 121 -8.18 -1.53 -9.33
C SER A 121 -8.62 -2.33 -10.55
N LYS A 122 -7.96 -2.15 -11.70
CA LYS A 122 -8.22 -2.86 -12.95
C LYS A 122 -7.34 -4.09 -13.14
N TRP A 123 -6.35 -4.29 -12.27
CA TRP A 123 -5.42 -5.40 -12.35
C TRP A 123 -5.96 -6.64 -11.66
N ASN A 124 -5.57 -7.78 -12.16
CA ASN A 124 -5.87 -9.10 -11.62
C ASN A 124 -4.64 -9.75 -10.98
N SER A 125 -3.46 -9.51 -11.56
CA SER A 125 -2.19 -10.06 -11.08
C SER A 125 -1.02 -9.13 -11.38
N ILE A 126 0.05 -9.31 -10.60
CA ILE A 126 1.34 -8.65 -10.75
C ILE A 126 2.41 -9.72 -10.93
N PHE A 127 3.39 -9.44 -11.76
CA PHE A 127 4.54 -10.32 -11.97
C PHE A 127 5.83 -9.54 -11.68
N CYS A 128 6.61 -10.07 -10.75
CA CYS A 128 7.89 -9.52 -10.35
C CYS A 128 9.04 -10.32 -10.92
N LYS A 129 10.18 -9.69 -11.08
CA LYS A 129 11.42 -10.38 -11.48
C LYS A 129 11.82 -11.35 -10.38
N ASP A 130 12.26 -12.54 -10.75
CA ASP A 130 12.64 -13.61 -9.83
C ASP A 130 11.56 -13.97 -8.78
N ASN A 131 10.32 -13.50 -8.98
CA ASN A 131 9.19 -13.59 -8.05
C ASN A 131 9.47 -12.91 -6.69
N GLU A 132 10.28 -11.87 -6.67
CA GLU A 132 10.68 -11.09 -5.49
C GLU A 132 10.26 -9.64 -5.64
N MET A 133 9.83 -9.01 -4.54
CA MET A 133 9.51 -7.58 -4.48
C MET A 133 10.24 -6.92 -3.32
N TYR A 134 11.06 -5.93 -3.63
CA TYR A 134 11.75 -5.10 -2.65
C TYR A 134 10.92 -3.84 -2.37
N ILE A 135 10.43 -3.72 -1.14
CA ILE A 135 9.54 -2.61 -0.73
C ILE A 135 10.32 -1.68 0.19
N VAL A 136 10.32 -0.40 -0.14
CA VAL A 136 10.93 0.64 0.70
C VAL A 136 9.91 1.72 1.05
N GLU A 137 10.14 2.39 2.18
CA GLU A 137 9.27 3.48 2.63
C GLU A 137 9.64 4.80 1.94
N ASN A 138 10.94 5.05 1.75
CA ASN A 138 11.47 6.35 1.33
C ASN A 138 11.64 6.44 -0.19
N PRO A 139 11.09 7.51 -0.86
CA PRO A 139 11.26 7.71 -2.29
C PRO A 139 12.71 7.87 -2.76
N SER A 140 13.59 8.45 -1.93
CA SER A 140 15.00 8.63 -2.29
C SER A 140 15.73 7.28 -2.33
N VAL A 141 15.41 6.39 -1.39
CA VAL A 141 15.95 5.02 -1.35
C VAL A 141 15.43 4.22 -2.54
N PHE A 142 14.13 4.34 -2.86
CA PHE A 142 13.53 3.73 -4.04
C PHE A 142 14.25 4.17 -5.33
N ALA A 143 14.46 5.49 -5.49
CA ALA A 143 15.18 6.01 -6.66
C ALA A 143 16.62 5.47 -6.71
N GLY A 144 17.30 5.33 -5.57
CA GLY A 144 18.63 4.72 -5.46
C GLY A 144 18.65 3.25 -5.90
N LEU A 145 17.62 2.47 -5.50
CA LEU A 145 17.47 1.07 -5.94
C LEU A 145 17.24 0.97 -7.45
N CYS A 146 16.38 1.84 -8.01
CA CYS A 146 16.12 1.85 -9.45
C CYS A 146 17.34 2.29 -10.26
N ALA A 147 18.17 3.19 -9.70
CA ALA A 147 19.41 3.64 -10.34
C ALA A 147 20.60 2.71 -10.09
N GLY A 148 20.52 1.83 -9.10
CA GLY A 148 21.58 0.89 -8.70
C GLY A 148 21.69 -0.31 -9.65
N HIS A 149 22.75 -0.70 -10.06
CA HIS A 149 23.23 -0.97 -11.38
C HIS A 149 23.80 -2.37 -11.64
N THR A 150 23.70 -3.31 -10.73
CA THR A 150 24.21 -4.67 -10.96
C THR A 150 23.13 -5.74 -11.15
N LYS A 151 21.96 -5.55 -10.59
CA LYS A 151 20.81 -6.47 -10.77
C LYS A 151 19.52 -5.64 -10.77
N GLN A 152 18.84 -5.62 -11.92
CA GLN A 152 17.47 -5.11 -11.97
C GLN A 152 16.57 -5.93 -11.05
N VAL A 153 15.90 -5.31 -10.10
CA VAL A 153 14.98 -5.95 -9.15
C VAL A 153 13.62 -5.28 -9.21
N SER A 154 12.56 -6.03 -8.93
CA SER A 154 11.24 -5.43 -8.79
C SER A 154 11.16 -4.66 -7.49
N CYS A 155 10.87 -3.37 -7.59
CA CYS A 155 10.84 -2.46 -6.44
C CYS A 155 9.50 -1.76 -6.31
N MET A 156 9.12 -1.48 -5.05
CA MET A 156 7.95 -0.69 -4.70
C MET A 156 8.31 0.35 -3.65
N CYS A 157 7.80 1.58 -3.79
CA CYS A 157 7.81 2.57 -2.72
C CYS A 157 6.39 2.88 -2.25
N MET A 158 6.18 2.80 -0.92
CA MET A 158 4.91 3.11 -0.28
C MET A 158 4.73 4.59 0.03
N ASN A 159 5.80 5.38 -0.05
CA ASN A 159 5.82 6.83 0.20
C ASN A 159 5.29 7.19 1.61
N GLY A 160 5.90 6.62 2.64
CA GLY A 160 5.54 6.78 4.04
C GLY A 160 4.42 5.83 4.49
N GLN A 161 3.44 6.35 5.23
CA GLN A 161 2.32 5.56 5.77
C GLN A 161 1.55 4.83 4.65
N PRO A 162 1.28 3.53 4.82
CA PRO A 162 0.54 2.75 3.82
C PRO A 162 -0.81 3.38 3.48
N ARG A 163 -1.09 3.51 2.18
CA ARG A 163 -2.39 3.90 1.64
C ARG A 163 -3.08 2.68 1.02
N LEU A 164 -4.34 2.81 0.66
CA LEU A 164 -5.08 1.68 0.06
C LEU A 164 -4.41 1.15 -1.22
N ALA A 165 -3.80 2.01 -2.04
CA ALA A 165 -3.02 1.57 -3.20
C ALA A 165 -1.90 0.60 -2.83
N GLY A 166 -1.14 0.89 -1.75
CA GLY A 166 -0.12 -0.01 -1.21
C GLY A 166 -0.70 -1.35 -0.78
N LEU A 167 -1.81 -1.34 -0.05
CA LEU A 167 -2.46 -2.56 0.43
C LEU A 167 -3.03 -3.40 -0.73
N VAL A 168 -3.63 -2.76 -1.73
CA VAL A 168 -4.11 -3.47 -2.94
C VAL A 168 -2.94 -4.09 -3.71
N THR A 169 -1.81 -3.38 -3.78
CA THR A 169 -0.60 -3.95 -4.40
C THR A 169 -0.08 -5.15 -3.61
N LEU A 170 -0.03 -5.08 -2.28
CA LEU A 170 0.34 -6.22 -1.42
C LEU A 170 -0.61 -7.42 -1.61
N ASP A 171 -1.93 -7.18 -1.73
CA ASP A 171 -2.90 -8.26 -2.00
C ASP A 171 -2.62 -8.94 -3.35
N LEU A 172 -2.29 -8.16 -4.39
CA LEU A 172 -1.96 -8.69 -5.73
C LEU A 172 -0.64 -9.47 -5.71
N LEU A 173 0.38 -8.99 -4.98
CA LEU A 173 1.65 -9.68 -4.79
C LEU A 173 1.45 -11.02 -4.07
N ALA A 174 0.69 -11.03 -2.98
CA ALA A 174 0.38 -12.26 -2.24
C ALA A 174 -0.40 -13.27 -3.10
N ALA A 175 -1.38 -12.82 -3.89
CA ALA A 175 -2.11 -13.65 -4.83
C ALA A 175 -1.22 -14.24 -5.94
N SER A 176 -0.12 -13.57 -6.29
CA SER A 176 0.87 -14.05 -7.26
C SER A 176 1.98 -14.91 -6.61
N GLY A 177 1.95 -15.12 -5.29
CA GLY A 177 2.95 -15.90 -4.54
C GLY A 177 4.32 -15.23 -4.48
N THR A 178 4.37 -13.91 -4.58
CA THR A 178 5.62 -13.13 -4.58
C THR A 178 6.23 -13.10 -3.18
N VAL A 179 7.54 -13.24 -3.07
CA VAL A 179 8.29 -13.03 -1.82
C VAL A 179 8.53 -11.53 -1.63
N VAL A 180 8.23 -11.00 -0.45
CA VAL A 180 8.42 -9.58 -0.12
C VAL A 180 9.61 -9.39 0.80
N TYR A 181 10.50 -8.48 0.41
CA TYR A 181 11.59 -7.95 1.23
C TYR A 181 11.28 -6.49 1.56
N TYR A 182 11.09 -6.17 2.84
CA TYR A 182 10.67 -4.84 3.28
C TYR A 182 11.75 -4.14 4.09
N ALA A 183 12.03 -2.89 3.73
CA ALA A 183 12.89 -1.99 4.47
C ALA A 183 12.18 -0.65 4.74
N GLY A 184 12.30 -0.14 5.96
CA GLY A 184 11.77 1.16 6.38
C GLY A 184 12.78 1.95 7.20
N ASP A 185 12.38 3.13 7.64
CA ASP A 185 13.18 3.90 8.58
C ASP A 185 13.34 3.15 9.91
N LEU A 186 14.53 3.25 10.49
CA LEU A 186 14.83 2.68 11.80
C LEU A 186 14.52 3.71 12.90
N ASP A 187 13.24 4.09 12.92
CA ASP A 187 12.63 4.94 13.95
C ASP A 187 11.35 4.28 14.49
N PRO A 188 10.74 4.80 15.58
CA PRO A 188 9.57 4.14 16.19
C PRO A 188 8.39 3.97 15.23
N GLU A 189 8.14 4.91 14.34
CA GLU A 189 7.05 4.86 13.36
C GLU A 189 7.35 3.85 12.25
N GLY A 190 8.58 3.83 11.72
CA GLY A 190 9.02 2.89 10.68
C GLY A 190 8.98 1.45 11.16
N LEU A 191 9.43 1.16 12.40
CA LEU A 191 9.30 -0.19 12.96
C LEU A 191 7.83 -0.63 13.12
N LEU A 192 6.95 0.28 13.55
CA LEU A 192 5.52 -0.02 13.68
C LEU A 192 4.84 -0.23 12.32
N ILE A 193 5.27 0.49 11.28
CA ILE A 193 4.80 0.29 9.90
C ILE A 193 5.27 -1.08 9.41
N ALA A 194 6.56 -1.39 9.57
CA ALA A 194 7.15 -2.66 9.16
C ALA A 194 6.43 -3.86 9.77
N GLN A 195 6.21 -3.85 11.10
CA GLN A 195 5.45 -4.89 11.80
C GLN A 195 4.05 -5.05 11.23
N LYS A 196 3.31 -3.94 11.03
CA LYS A 196 1.95 -4.00 10.47
C LYS A 196 1.91 -4.55 9.05
N ILE A 197 2.90 -4.24 8.22
CA ILE A 197 2.97 -4.76 6.86
C ILE A 197 3.28 -6.25 6.87
N SER A 198 4.19 -6.71 7.73
CA SER A 198 4.49 -8.13 7.96
C SER A 198 3.23 -8.89 8.41
N GLU A 199 2.52 -8.38 9.42
CA GLU A 199 1.26 -8.98 9.90
C GLU A 199 0.13 -8.98 8.85
N TYR A 200 0.17 -8.05 7.90
CA TYR A 200 -0.86 -7.91 6.86
C TYR A 200 -0.59 -8.79 5.65
N TYR A 201 0.68 -8.95 5.25
CA TYR A 201 1.04 -9.64 4.02
C TYR A 201 0.77 -11.14 4.14
N ALA A 202 -0.04 -11.69 3.23
CA ALA A 202 -0.46 -13.10 3.28
C ALA A 202 0.49 -14.06 2.54
N GLY A 203 1.69 -13.61 2.17
CA GLY A 203 2.73 -14.40 1.50
C GLY A 203 4.01 -14.51 2.34
N GLU A 204 5.09 -14.95 1.71
CA GLU A 204 6.43 -14.99 2.33
C GLU A 204 7.00 -13.58 2.46
N PHE A 205 7.40 -13.19 3.68
CA PHE A 205 7.83 -11.84 4.04
C PHE A 205 9.14 -11.87 4.81
N HIS A 206 10.05 -10.96 4.47
CA HIS A 206 11.33 -10.79 5.16
C HIS A 206 11.59 -9.30 5.44
N TYR A 207 12.08 -9.01 6.65
CA TYR A 207 12.69 -7.71 6.92
C TYR A 207 14.06 -7.63 6.25
N TRP A 208 14.29 -6.54 5.57
CA TRP A 208 15.52 -6.30 4.82
C TRP A 208 16.17 -5.01 5.30
N HIS A 209 17.44 -5.06 5.69
CA HIS A 209 18.12 -3.94 6.31
C HIS A 209 17.43 -3.34 7.55
N MET A 210 16.85 -4.20 8.38
CA MET A 210 16.16 -3.80 9.62
C MET A 210 16.74 -4.52 10.86
N THR A 211 18.03 -4.81 10.83
CA THR A 211 18.77 -5.42 11.95
C THR A 211 19.32 -4.39 12.92
N VAL A 212 19.83 -4.85 14.07
CA VAL A 212 20.54 -3.97 15.02
C VAL A 212 21.80 -3.36 14.39
N GLU A 213 22.49 -4.13 13.55
CA GLU A 213 23.68 -3.66 12.81
C GLU A 213 23.32 -2.55 11.81
N ASP A 214 22.18 -2.67 11.12
CA ASP A 214 21.67 -1.64 10.21
C ASP A 214 21.27 -0.38 10.99
N TYR A 215 20.61 -0.56 12.16
CA TYR A 215 20.28 0.56 13.03
C TYR A 215 21.55 1.29 13.49
N GLU A 216 22.61 0.58 13.92
CA GLU A 216 23.87 1.20 14.31
C GLU A 216 24.50 2.05 13.20
N LYS A 217 24.44 1.59 11.94
CA LYS A 217 24.93 2.33 10.77
C LYS A 217 24.04 3.52 10.41
N SER A 218 22.72 3.41 10.63
CA SER A 218 21.73 4.41 10.23
C SER A 218 21.52 5.52 11.26
N LYS A 219 22.02 5.36 12.49
CA LYS A 219 21.81 6.33 13.57
C LYS A 219 22.07 7.78 13.17
N SER A 220 21.16 8.63 13.55
CA SER A 220 21.26 10.09 13.42
C SER A 220 21.59 10.74 14.75
N ASN A 221 21.70 12.07 14.74
CA ASN A 221 21.76 12.87 15.99
C ASN A 221 20.38 13.30 16.47
N GLU A 222 19.30 12.83 15.83
CA GLU A 222 17.94 13.18 16.22
C GLU A 222 17.49 12.36 17.43
N THR A 223 17.20 13.07 18.52
CA THR A 223 16.70 12.45 19.75
C THR A 223 15.21 12.14 19.62
N ILE A 224 14.84 10.91 19.95
CA ILE A 224 13.45 10.48 19.95
C ILE A 224 12.76 10.98 21.22
N SER A 225 11.58 11.60 21.06
CA SER A 225 10.78 12.07 22.20
C SER A 225 10.25 10.92 23.05
N GLU A 226 9.97 11.15 24.34
CA GLU A 226 9.41 10.15 25.27
C GLU A 226 8.14 9.48 24.73
N LYS A 227 7.26 10.26 24.09
CA LYS A 227 6.02 9.73 23.50
C LYS A 227 6.31 8.73 22.38
N ARG A 228 7.30 9.01 21.54
CA ARG A 228 7.71 8.12 20.45
C ARG A 228 8.43 6.88 20.99
N ILE A 229 9.31 7.05 21.99
CA ILE A 229 9.97 5.92 22.68
C ILE A 229 8.93 4.97 23.28
N LYS A 230 7.90 5.51 23.95
CA LYS A 230 6.82 4.67 24.50
C LYS A 230 6.06 3.87 23.44
N SER A 231 5.99 4.37 22.21
CA SER A 231 5.31 3.63 21.13
C SER A 231 6.03 2.33 20.75
N LEU A 232 7.33 2.20 21.03
CA LEU A 232 8.11 0.98 20.82
C LEU A 232 7.64 -0.21 21.71
N GLU A 233 6.91 0.06 22.80
CA GLU A 233 6.28 -0.99 23.63
C GLU A 233 5.23 -1.82 22.84
N ARG A 234 4.81 -1.32 21.67
CA ARG A 234 3.86 -1.99 20.78
C ARG A 234 4.54 -2.93 19.77
N ILE A 235 5.87 -2.93 19.72
CA ILE A 235 6.63 -3.88 18.88
C ILE A 235 6.62 -5.24 19.61
N THR A 236 5.98 -6.20 18.99
CA THR A 236 5.84 -7.59 19.46
C THR A 236 6.51 -8.59 18.51
N ASP A 237 6.87 -8.13 17.33
CA ASP A 237 7.58 -8.92 16.32
C ASP A 237 8.98 -9.30 16.84
N THR A 238 9.33 -10.58 16.75
CA THR A 238 10.57 -11.13 17.33
C THR A 238 11.83 -10.68 16.60
N GLU A 239 11.75 -10.36 15.32
CA GLU A 239 12.88 -9.87 14.52
C GLU A 239 13.13 -8.38 14.73
N LEU A 240 12.06 -7.58 14.93
CA LEU A 240 12.16 -6.14 15.18
C LEU A 240 12.40 -5.79 16.64
N PHE A 241 12.07 -6.69 17.56
CA PHE A 241 12.20 -6.43 19.00
C PHE A 241 13.62 -6.06 19.43
N PRO A 242 14.70 -6.73 18.99
CA PRO A 242 16.07 -6.33 19.34
C PRO A 242 16.42 -4.91 18.91
N VAL A 243 15.94 -4.48 17.72
CA VAL A 243 16.15 -3.12 17.21
C VAL A 243 15.38 -2.11 18.05
N ALA A 244 14.13 -2.41 18.40
CA ALA A 244 13.30 -1.56 19.26
C ALA A 244 13.93 -1.36 20.64
N GLU A 245 14.45 -2.41 21.27
CA GLU A 245 15.15 -2.33 22.58
C GLU A 245 16.44 -1.50 22.47
N LYS A 246 17.23 -1.72 21.42
CA LYS A 246 18.43 -0.93 21.19
C LYS A 246 18.10 0.56 20.99
N MET A 247 17.06 0.86 20.23
CA MET A 247 16.58 2.23 19.99
C MET A 247 16.06 2.89 21.29
N ARG A 248 15.41 2.13 22.17
CA ARG A 248 14.98 2.62 23.49
C ARG A 248 16.16 3.04 24.37
N LEU A 249 17.26 2.29 24.32
CA LEU A 249 18.48 2.60 25.07
C LEU A 249 19.19 3.83 24.53
N ASP A 250 19.37 3.89 23.20
CA ASP A 250 20.13 4.94 22.53
C ASP A 250 19.33 6.24 22.40
N ARG A 251 18.00 6.15 22.31
CA ARG A 251 17.06 7.27 22.13
C ARG A 251 17.32 8.11 20.87
N LEU A 252 17.89 7.48 19.85
CA LEU A 252 18.23 8.11 18.57
C LEU A 252 17.47 7.44 17.44
N ALA A 253 17.01 8.24 16.46
CA ALA A 253 16.41 7.73 15.24
C ALA A 253 17.50 7.31 14.24
N GLY A 254 17.21 6.29 13.42
CA GLY A 254 18.01 5.90 12.27
C GLY A 254 17.23 6.16 10.97
N TYR A 255 17.94 6.53 9.91
CA TYR A 255 17.36 6.83 8.61
C TYR A 255 17.85 5.87 7.55
N GLN A 256 16.91 5.40 6.73
CA GLN A 256 17.15 4.40 5.69
C GLN A 256 18.20 4.87 4.67
N GLU A 257 18.27 6.17 4.37
CA GLU A 257 19.23 6.75 3.43
C GLU A 257 20.71 6.61 3.83
N LYS A 258 20.98 6.32 5.10
CA LYS A 258 22.35 6.07 5.59
C LYS A 258 22.79 4.62 5.39
N ILE A 259 21.87 3.74 5.04
CA ILE A 259 22.17 2.33 4.77
C ILE A 259 22.48 2.20 3.29
N GLU A 260 23.68 1.67 2.97
CA GLU A 260 24.01 1.31 1.59
C GLU A 260 23.15 0.11 1.16
N ILE A 261 22.02 0.41 0.55
CA ILE A 261 21.15 -0.59 -0.07
C ILE A 261 21.71 -0.92 -1.45
N LYS A 262 22.30 -2.11 -1.59
CA LYS A 262 22.90 -2.62 -2.83
C LYS A 262 22.14 -3.81 -3.36
#